data_dc86fba82da3c9e0419b0b684ea0edfb
#
_entry.id   dc86fba82da3c9e0419b0b684ea0edfb
#
_cell.length_a   1.000
_cell.length_b   1.000
_cell.length_c   1.000
_cell.angle_alpha   90.00
_cell.angle_beta   90.00
_cell.angle_gamma   90.00
#
_symmetry.space_group_name_H-M   'P 1'
#
loop_
_entity.id
_entity.type
_entity.pdbx_description
1 polymer ?
#
loop_
_entity_poly.entity_id
_entity_poly.type
_entity_poly.pdbx_seq_one_letter_code
_entity_poly.pdbx_strand_id
1 'polypeptide(L)'
;MFTKKIFRTLLTGFAIAFFAQAAVAEITLKLGTTGRLGMPIGDAIDQALIPAMEKASGGKMKIEPHYQRSLCSEQKCGEQANQGLIALWTSSTANYGNFGPELAIFDLPFVFKSLEDAKRISNEWLAERQCKLALENAGHICLSVYSSGGFRQLGNATKPVHVPDDMKGLKWRTTKSPIEFMLVKNWGAVPTPYDWSQLYQGLQSGVVEGQYVATPWQHVAKLHEVAKYFTEIGGMWSGNILAMDAKQYNALSDQQRKWLHEAADAYGEKVNQLDNAWIKNGEDAIKASAKEWYVPSEAEMSKWREGAIGAWLDAKGTFEPEVAKRVLLEQGMDGFVAQLEAAGAL
;
A
#
# COMPACT_ATOMS: atom_id res chain seq x y z
N MET A 1 44.95 47.34 -76.45
CA MET A 1 43.53 47.34 -76.29
C MET A 1 43.18 46.09 -75.43
N PHE A 2 43.05 46.23 -74.10
CA PHE A 2 42.95 45.12 -73.18
C PHE A 2 41.52 45.08 -72.58
N THR A 3 40.80 44.05 -72.87
CA THR A 3 39.47 43.78 -72.29
C THR A 3 39.58 42.93 -70.98
N LYS A 4 39.19 43.52 -69.83
CA LYS A 4 39.11 42.83 -68.55
C LYS A 4 37.81 42.03 -68.45
N LYS A 5 37.91 40.70 -68.31
CA LYS A 5 36.82 39.80 -67.89
C LYS A 5 36.74 39.79 -66.38
N ILE A 6 35.57 40.20 -65.87
CA ILE A 6 35.23 40.11 -64.45
C ILE A 6 34.63 38.74 -64.20
N PHE A 7 35.27 37.92 -63.34
CA PHE A 7 34.74 36.67 -62.83
C PHE A 7 33.88 36.95 -61.56
N ARG A 8 32.60 36.73 -61.65
CA ARG A 8 31.72 36.77 -60.50
C ARG A 8 31.63 35.36 -59.89
N THR A 9 32.26 35.17 -58.74
CA THR A 9 32.12 33.95 -57.89
C THR A 9 30.88 34.09 -57.01
N LEU A 10 29.85 33.24 -57.23
CA LEU A 10 28.71 33.08 -56.34
C LEU A 10 29.15 32.19 -55.17
N LEU A 11 29.26 32.75 -53.98
CA LEU A 11 29.33 32.00 -52.72
C LEU A 11 27.90 31.69 -52.30
N THR A 12 27.45 30.43 -52.45
CA THR A 12 26.28 29.87 -51.85
C THR A 12 26.63 29.46 -50.42
N GLY A 13 26.26 30.30 -49.46
CA GLY A 13 26.37 29.99 -48.04
C GLY A 13 25.31 28.96 -47.62
N PHE A 14 25.73 27.74 -47.32
CA PHE A 14 24.90 26.72 -46.68
C PHE A 14 24.83 27.05 -45.20
N ALA A 15 23.72 27.65 -44.76
CA ALA A 15 23.42 27.85 -43.31
C ALA A 15 23.01 26.49 -42.71
N ILE A 16 23.94 25.83 -42.06
CA ILE A 16 23.65 24.66 -41.22
C ILE A 16 22.99 25.20 -39.95
N ALA A 17 21.65 25.09 -39.86
CA ALA A 17 20.93 25.35 -38.64
C ALA A 17 21.26 24.23 -37.63
N PHE A 18 22.16 24.49 -36.70
CA PHE A 18 22.35 23.67 -35.51
C PHE A 18 21.09 23.83 -34.62
N PHE A 19 20.17 22.88 -34.71
CA PHE A 19 19.19 22.71 -33.66
C PHE A 19 19.96 22.26 -32.43
N ALA A 20 20.27 23.19 -31.53
CA ALA A 20 20.69 22.87 -30.17
C ALA A 20 19.51 22.16 -29.52
N GLN A 21 19.55 20.83 -29.54
CA GLN A 21 18.67 20.00 -28.68
C GLN A 21 19.06 20.37 -27.26
N ALA A 22 18.23 21.19 -26.58
CA ALA A 22 18.40 21.46 -25.18
C ALA A 22 18.41 20.06 -24.49
N ALA A 23 19.55 19.67 -23.95
CA ALA A 23 19.66 18.46 -23.16
C ALA A 23 18.71 18.63 -21.98
N VAL A 24 17.56 17.98 -22.03
CA VAL A 24 16.66 17.90 -20.88
C VAL A 24 17.45 17.19 -19.81
N ALA A 25 17.73 17.87 -18.70
CA ALA A 25 18.46 17.29 -17.58
C ALA A 25 17.76 15.98 -17.13
N GLU A 26 18.55 14.95 -16.97
CA GLU A 26 18.08 13.66 -16.47
C GLU A 26 17.54 13.84 -15.05
N ILE A 27 16.31 13.35 -14.80
CA ILE A 27 15.70 13.41 -13.48
C ILE A 27 15.78 12.02 -12.86
N THR A 28 16.35 11.92 -11.66
CA THR A 28 16.37 10.69 -10.87
C THR A 28 15.42 10.82 -9.70
N LEU A 29 14.43 9.92 -9.63
CA LEU A 29 13.46 9.82 -8.56
C LEU A 29 13.89 8.73 -7.57
N LYS A 30 14.35 9.12 -6.38
CA LYS A 30 14.67 8.17 -5.30
C LYS A 30 13.39 7.58 -4.74
N LEU A 31 13.32 6.25 -4.68
CA LEU A 31 12.19 5.48 -4.17
C LEU A 31 12.58 4.75 -2.89
N GLY A 32 11.98 5.09 -1.75
CA GLY A 32 12.10 4.34 -0.50
C GLY A 32 11.01 3.27 -0.37
N THR A 33 11.40 2.03 -0.07
CA THR A 33 10.44 0.92 0.09
C THR A 33 10.85 -0.09 1.17
N THR A 34 9.85 -0.70 1.81
CA THR A 34 10.04 -1.88 2.67
C THR A 34 10.20 -3.17 1.85
N GLY A 35 9.78 -3.16 0.59
CA GLY A 35 9.89 -4.28 -0.33
C GLY A 35 11.35 -4.66 -0.61
N ARG A 36 11.53 -5.91 -1.03
CA ARG A 36 12.82 -6.44 -1.49
C ARG A 36 12.59 -7.35 -2.70
N LEU A 37 13.64 -7.70 -3.39
CA LEU A 37 13.58 -8.72 -4.44
C LEU A 37 13.12 -10.06 -3.86
N GLY A 38 12.31 -10.78 -4.62
CA GLY A 38 11.60 -11.98 -4.17
C GLY A 38 10.27 -11.69 -3.46
N MET A 39 9.83 -10.44 -3.44
CA MET A 39 8.50 -10.01 -2.99
C MET A 39 7.82 -9.22 -4.10
N PRO A 40 6.48 -9.31 -4.27
CA PRO A 40 5.76 -8.60 -5.33
C PRO A 40 6.09 -7.13 -5.46
N ILE A 41 6.17 -6.41 -4.32
CA ILE A 41 6.51 -4.98 -4.28
C ILE A 41 7.89 -4.70 -4.87
N GLY A 42 8.91 -5.48 -4.47
CA GLY A 42 10.28 -5.30 -4.96
C GLY A 42 10.44 -5.77 -6.40
N ASP A 43 9.92 -6.94 -6.72
CA ASP A 43 10.00 -7.51 -8.07
C ASP A 43 9.29 -6.64 -9.12
N ALA A 44 8.14 -6.05 -8.76
CA ALA A 44 7.42 -5.16 -9.66
C ALA A 44 8.16 -3.83 -9.91
N ILE A 45 8.99 -3.36 -8.97
CA ILE A 45 9.85 -2.20 -9.21
C ILE A 45 10.82 -2.50 -10.36
N ASP A 46 11.52 -3.64 -10.30
CA ASP A 46 12.52 -4.01 -11.32
C ASP A 46 11.88 -4.52 -12.62
N GLN A 47 10.75 -5.21 -12.54
CA GLN A 47 10.13 -5.85 -13.70
C GLN A 47 9.13 -4.95 -14.44
N ALA A 48 8.61 -3.89 -13.80
CA ALA A 48 7.59 -3.03 -14.39
C ALA A 48 7.87 -1.54 -14.21
N LEU A 49 8.04 -1.04 -12.97
CA LEU A 49 8.16 0.41 -12.71
C LEU A 49 9.35 1.03 -13.45
N ILE A 50 10.54 0.48 -13.27
CA ILE A 50 11.77 0.98 -13.91
C ILE A 50 11.70 0.84 -15.43
N PRO A 51 11.40 -0.34 -16.01
CA PRO A 51 11.34 -0.49 -17.47
C PRO A 51 10.26 0.39 -18.12
N ALA A 52 9.09 0.55 -17.48
CA ALA A 52 8.04 1.42 -17.99
C ALA A 52 8.46 2.90 -17.96
N MET A 53 9.11 3.35 -16.88
CA MET A 53 9.65 4.71 -16.79
C MET A 53 10.71 4.98 -17.87
N GLU A 54 11.66 4.06 -18.05
CA GLU A 54 12.71 4.19 -19.07
C GLU A 54 12.12 4.24 -20.48
N LYS A 55 11.17 3.34 -20.76
CA LYS A 55 10.47 3.29 -22.06
C LYS A 55 9.67 4.57 -22.31
N ALA A 56 8.86 5.00 -21.37
CA ALA A 56 7.99 6.17 -21.52
C ALA A 56 8.79 7.46 -21.66
N SER A 57 9.86 7.63 -20.88
CA SER A 57 10.68 8.84 -20.87
C SER A 57 11.81 8.85 -21.89
N GLY A 58 12.11 7.73 -22.56
CA GLY A 58 13.30 7.57 -23.39
C GLY A 58 14.59 7.77 -22.59
N GLY A 59 14.60 7.32 -21.31
CA GLY A 59 15.73 7.43 -20.39
C GLY A 59 15.93 8.81 -19.75
N LYS A 60 15.00 9.76 -19.95
CA LYS A 60 15.08 11.12 -19.37
C LYS A 60 14.66 11.17 -17.91
N MET A 61 13.87 10.20 -17.44
CA MET A 61 13.55 10.00 -16.05
C MET A 61 13.96 8.60 -15.60
N LYS A 62 14.55 8.51 -14.43
CA LYS A 62 15.01 7.26 -13.82
C LYS A 62 14.44 7.09 -12.43
N ILE A 63 14.23 5.84 -12.02
CA ILE A 63 13.89 5.47 -10.66
C ILE A 63 15.12 4.84 -10.01
N GLU A 64 15.50 5.35 -8.84
CA GLU A 64 16.57 4.82 -8.00
C GLU A 64 15.93 4.14 -6.78
N PRO A 65 15.75 2.82 -6.79
CA PRO A 65 15.08 2.12 -5.71
C PRO A 65 16.02 1.84 -4.54
N HIS A 66 15.51 2.08 -3.34
CA HIS A 66 16.17 1.77 -2.07
C HIS A 66 15.32 0.75 -1.31
N TYR A 67 15.68 -0.52 -1.46
CA TYR A 67 14.96 -1.67 -0.91
C TYR A 67 15.21 -1.86 0.59
N GLN A 68 14.37 -2.69 1.21
CA GLN A 68 14.55 -3.22 2.57
C GLN A 68 14.76 -2.13 3.64
N ARG A 69 14.12 -0.98 3.48
CA ARG A 69 14.27 0.17 4.41
C ARG A 69 15.68 0.74 4.49
N SER A 70 16.48 0.58 3.44
CA SER A 70 17.87 1.09 3.42
C SER A 70 17.98 2.61 3.56
N LEU A 71 16.94 3.37 3.14
CA LEU A 71 16.84 4.83 3.37
C LEU A 71 16.01 5.18 4.59
N CYS A 72 14.86 4.54 4.74
CA CYS A 72 13.86 4.93 5.72
C CYS A 72 12.94 3.77 6.08
N SER A 73 12.39 3.75 7.31
CA SER A 73 11.27 2.90 7.64
C SER A 73 10.02 3.38 6.91
N GLU A 74 8.99 2.54 6.79
CA GLU A 74 7.77 2.85 6.07
C GLU A 74 7.17 4.23 6.42
N GLN A 75 7.10 4.54 7.72
CA GLN A 75 6.58 5.82 8.20
C GLN A 75 7.52 7.00 7.91
N LYS A 76 8.82 6.79 8.09
CA LYS A 76 9.84 7.81 7.84
C LYS A 76 9.96 8.18 6.37
N CYS A 77 9.65 7.26 5.45
CA CYS A 77 9.74 7.53 4.03
C CYS A 77 8.76 8.63 3.59
N GLY A 78 7.51 8.61 4.04
CA GLY A 78 6.56 9.68 3.75
C GLY A 78 7.01 11.04 4.34
N GLU A 79 7.53 11.06 5.57
CA GLU A 79 8.10 12.27 6.18
C GLU A 79 9.27 12.81 5.35
N GLN A 80 10.17 11.95 4.88
CA GLN A 80 11.31 12.35 4.05
C GLN A 80 10.87 12.82 2.65
N ALA A 81 9.80 12.24 2.10
CA ALA A 81 9.21 12.71 0.85
C ALA A 81 8.67 14.14 0.99
N ASN A 82 7.96 14.44 2.09
CA ASN A 82 7.46 15.79 2.38
C ASN A 82 8.59 16.82 2.58
N GLN A 83 9.77 16.35 2.99
CA GLN A 83 10.99 17.17 3.12
C GLN A 83 11.79 17.28 1.82
N GLY A 84 11.38 16.59 0.76
CA GLY A 84 12.08 16.56 -0.53
C GLY A 84 13.36 15.70 -0.57
N LEU A 85 13.60 14.86 0.45
CA LEU A 85 14.80 14.02 0.54
C LEU A 85 14.71 12.77 -0.33
N ILE A 86 13.49 12.26 -0.53
CA ILE A 86 13.15 11.21 -1.50
C ILE A 86 11.96 11.66 -2.34
N ALA A 87 11.78 11.07 -3.51
CA ALA A 87 10.67 11.43 -4.40
C ALA A 87 9.47 10.52 -4.23
N LEU A 88 9.70 9.23 -4.18
CA LEU A 88 8.68 8.19 -4.15
C LEU A 88 8.80 7.33 -2.89
N TRP A 89 7.67 6.83 -2.40
CA TRP A 89 7.68 5.83 -1.33
C TRP A 89 6.51 4.86 -1.45
N THR A 90 6.68 3.68 -0.86
CA THR A 90 5.58 2.73 -0.67
C THR A 90 5.18 2.69 0.81
N SER A 91 3.89 2.58 1.07
CA SER A 91 3.33 2.44 2.42
C SER A 91 2.07 1.58 2.38
N SER A 92 1.77 0.88 3.49
CA SER A 92 0.43 0.32 3.69
C SER A 92 -0.59 1.44 3.89
N THR A 93 -1.84 1.21 3.46
CA THR A 93 -2.96 2.13 3.75
C THR A 93 -3.09 2.39 5.24
N ALA A 94 -2.85 1.36 6.05
CA ALA A 94 -2.89 1.43 7.51
C ALA A 94 -1.83 2.38 8.11
N ASN A 95 -0.59 2.34 7.63
CA ASN A 95 0.46 3.24 8.11
C ASN A 95 0.35 4.65 7.50
N TYR A 96 -0.37 4.80 6.39
CA TYR A 96 -0.71 6.11 5.83
C TYR A 96 -1.53 6.95 6.81
N GLY A 97 -2.27 6.33 7.72
CA GLY A 97 -3.03 6.99 8.78
C GLY A 97 -2.24 8.00 9.64
N ASN A 98 -0.89 8.00 9.57
CA ASN A 98 -0.05 9.05 10.16
C ASN A 98 -0.17 10.41 9.44
N PHE A 99 -0.60 10.42 8.19
CA PHE A 99 -0.68 11.62 7.36
C PHE A 99 -2.10 12.16 7.26
N GLY A 100 -3.10 11.29 7.44
CA GLY A 100 -4.51 11.65 7.40
C GLY A 100 -5.42 10.42 7.25
N PRO A 101 -6.74 10.62 7.38
CA PRO A 101 -7.72 9.54 7.32
C PRO A 101 -8.15 9.17 5.89
N GLU A 102 -7.60 9.80 4.85
CA GLU A 102 -8.10 9.72 3.49
C GLU A 102 -8.14 8.29 2.95
N LEU A 103 -7.21 7.44 3.39
CA LEU A 103 -7.15 6.02 3.00
C LEU A 103 -7.76 5.08 4.04
N ALA A 104 -8.37 5.61 5.10
CA ALA A 104 -8.91 4.80 6.20
C ALA A 104 -10.01 3.81 5.77
N ILE A 105 -10.77 4.14 4.73
CA ILE A 105 -11.82 3.26 4.20
C ILE A 105 -11.30 1.89 3.77
N PHE A 106 -10.05 1.80 3.27
CA PHE A 106 -9.43 0.53 2.90
C PHE A 106 -9.12 -0.37 4.11
N ASP A 107 -9.03 0.21 5.29
CA ASP A 107 -8.73 -0.49 6.54
C ASP A 107 -9.97 -0.82 7.38
N LEU A 108 -11.18 -0.38 6.96
CA LEU A 108 -12.40 -0.71 7.68
C LEU A 108 -12.58 -2.23 7.76
N PRO A 109 -12.86 -2.79 8.94
CA PRO A 109 -12.93 -4.23 9.10
C PRO A 109 -14.11 -4.80 8.32
N PHE A 110 -13.84 -5.88 7.57
CA PHE A 110 -14.82 -6.55 6.71
C PHE A 110 -15.46 -5.67 5.63
N VAL A 111 -14.81 -4.57 5.24
CA VAL A 111 -15.29 -3.69 4.16
C VAL A 111 -15.22 -4.37 2.80
N PHE A 112 -14.28 -5.31 2.61
CA PHE A 112 -14.18 -6.13 1.41
C PHE A 112 -14.52 -7.58 1.72
N LYS A 113 -15.36 -8.18 0.86
CA LYS A 113 -15.81 -9.56 0.97
C LYS A 113 -14.78 -10.56 0.45
N SER A 114 -14.06 -10.18 -0.60
CA SER A 114 -13.06 -11.01 -1.26
C SER A 114 -11.89 -10.17 -1.77
N LEU A 115 -10.76 -10.84 -2.05
CA LEU A 115 -9.59 -10.18 -2.66
C LEU A 115 -9.91 -9.68 -4.07
N GLU A 116 -10.76 -10.39 -4.80
CA GLU A 116 -11.22 -9.98 -6.12
C GLU A 116 -12.04 -8.69 -6.03
N ASP A 117 -13.00 -8.61 -5.10
CA ASP A 117 -13.78 -7.39 -4.87
C ASP A 117 -12.91 -6.23 -4.41
N ALA A 118 -11.96 -6.47 -3.51
CA ALA A 118 -11.03 -5.44 -3.05
C ALA A 118 -10.22 -4.85 -4.22
N LYS A 119 -9.67 -5.71 -5.09
CA LYS A 119 -8.92 -5.28 -6.29
C LYS A 119 -9.83 -4.58 -7.29
N ARG A 120 -11.02 -5.13 -7.56
CA ARG A 120 -11.98 -4.58 -8.52
C ARG A 120 -12.45 -3.19 -8.10
N ILE A 121 -13.03 -3.05 -6.91
CA ILE A 121 -13.61 -1.79 -6.43
C ILE A 121 -12.52 -0.72 -6.27
N SER A 122 -11.33 -1.10 -5.79
CA SER A 122 -10.20 -0.18 -5.69
C SER A 122 -9.83 0.38 -7.07
N ASN A 123 -9.69 -0.49 -8.08
CA ASN A 123 -9.25 -0.07 -9.42
C ASN A 123 -10.34 0.67 -10.22
N GLU A 124 -11.63 0.35 -10.00
CA GLU A 124 -12.72 0.97 -10.75
C GLU A 124 -12.97 2.43 -10.35
N TRP A 125 -12.96 2.75 -9.05
CA TRP A 125 -13.32 4.10 -8.60
C TRP A 125 -12.79 4.51 -7.23
N LEU A 126 -12.62 3.56 -6.28
CA LEU A 126 -12.38 3.91 -4.88
C LEU A 126 -10.99 4.51 -4.68
N ALA A 127 -9.96 3.93 -5.32
CA ALA A 127 -8.61 4.45 -5.21
C ALA A 127 -8.49 5.86 -5.80
N GLU A 128 -9.04 6.12 -6.98
CA GLU A 128 -9.02 7.45 -7.61
C GLU A 128 -9.64 8.49 -6.67
N ARG A 129 -10.84 8.17 -6.13
CA ARG A 129 -11.53 9.06 -5.20
C ARG A 129 -10.73 9.35 -3.94
N GLN A 130 -10.21 8.33 -3.28
CA GLN A 130 -9.47 8.48 -2.03
C GLN A 130 -8.11 9.15 -2.23
N CYS A 131 -7.44 8.87 -3.34
CA CYS A 131 -6.20 9.54 -3.71
C CYS A 131 -6.41 11.04 -4.01
N LYS A 132 -7.57 11.41 -4.57
CA LYS A 132 -7.93 12.83 -4.72
C LYS A 132 -8.05 13.52 -3.36
N LEU A 133 -8.68 12.89 -2.37
CA LEU A 133 -8.75 13.41 -1.01
C LEU A 133 -7.36 13.51 -0.35
N ALA A 134 -6.50 12.51 -0.55
CA ALA A 134 -5.13 12.53 -0.06
C ALA A 134 -4.32 13.71 -0.64
N LEU A 135 -4.55 14.04 -1.91
CA LEU A 135 -3.95 15.23 -2.51
C LEU A 135 -4.48 16.52 -1.89
N GLU A 136 -5.79 16.64 -1.75
CA GLU A 136 -6.45 17.87 -1.27
C GLU A 136 -6.15 18.15 0.20
N ASN A 137 -6.10 17.13 1.06
CA ASN A 137 -6.02 17.27 2.51
C ASN A 137 -4.60 17.06 3.06
N ALA A 138 -3.87 16.08 2.52
CA ALA A 138 -2.52 15.69 3.00
C ALA A 138 -1.37 16.12 2.08
N GLY A 139 -1.69 16.59 0.85
CA GLY A 139 -0.67 17.00 -0.12
C GLY A 139 0.13 15.83 -0.70
N HIS A 140 -0.47 14.65 -0.79
CA HIS A 140 0.15 13.45 -1.36
C HIS A 140 -0.52 13.01 -2.64
N ILE A 141 0.28 12.72 -3.66
CA ILE A 141 -0.18 12.06 -4.88
C ILE A 141 -0.08 10.56 -4.65
N CYS A 142 -1.22 9.86 -4.62
CA CYS A 142 -1.21 8.42 -4.77
C CYS A 142 -1.06 8.08 -6.25
N LEU A 143 0.02 7.43 -6.62
CA LEU A 143 0.29 7.01 -7.98
C LEU A 143 -0.30 5.64 -8.30
N SER A 144 -0.42 4.78 -7.29
CA SER A 144 -1.05 3.46 -7.40
C SER A 144 -1.52 2.98 -6.03
N VAL A 145 -2.67 2.29 -5.99
CA VAL A 145 -3.16 1.53 -4.83
C VAL A 145 -3.23 0.06 -5.26
N TYR A 146 -2.67 -0.84 -4.46
CA TYR A 146 -2.54 -2.25 -4.83
C TYR A 146 -2.63 -3.17 -3.61
N SER A 147 -2.92 -4.45 -3.85
CA SER A 147 -2.90 -5.48 -2.82
C SER A 147 -1.47 -5.83 -2.42
N SER A 148 -1.26 -6.12 -1.16
CA SER A 148 0.03 -6.55 -0.62
C SER A 148 -0.13 -7.70 0.36
N GLY A 149 -0.37 -8.89 -0.17
CA GLY A 149 -0.53 -10.10 0.61
C GLY A 149 -1.97 -10.45 1.00
N GLY A 150 -2.96 -9.85 0.34
CA GLY A 150 -4.37 -10.18 0.53
C GLY A 150 -4.95 -9.67 1.85
N PHE A 151 -5.60 -10.55 2.60
CA PHE A 151 -6.20 -10.21 3.89
C PHE A 151 -5.28 -10.54 5.06
N ARG A 152 -5.41 -9.75 6.13
CA ARG A 152 -4.69 -9.98 7.37
C ARG A 152 -5.28 -11.17 8.13
N GLN A 153 -4.40 -11.94 8.77
CA GLN A 153 -4.74 -13.07 9.61
C GLN A 153 -4.13 -12.90 11.00
N LEU A 154 -4.81 -13.40 12.02
CA LEU A 154 -4.26 -13.36 13.36
C LEU A 154 -3.09 -14.33 13.49
N GLY A 155 -2.07 -13.92 14.23
CA GLY A 155 -0.98 -14.79 14.64
C GLY A 155 -0.53 -14.42 16.04
N ASN A 156 -0.37 -15.39 16.93
CA ASN A 156 0.08 -15.12 18.30
C ASN A 156 1.03 -16.18 18.83
N ALA A 157 1.76 -15.80 19.89
CA ALA A 157 2.81 -16.62 20.50
C ALA A 157 2.31 -17.47 21.67
N THR A 158 1.13 -17.18 22.24
CA THR A 158 0.77 -17.66 23.58
C THR A 158 -0.24 -18.80 23.60
N LYS A 159 -1.36 -18.69 22.91
CA LYS A 159 -2.49 -19.64 23.00
C LYS A 159 -3.35 -19.64 21.74
N PRO A 160 -4.18 -20.67 21.51
CA PRO A 160 -5.24 -20.61 20.50
C PRO A 160 -6.17 -19.41 20.71
N VAL A 161 -6.59 -18.80 19.59
CA VAL A 161 -7.58 -17.70 19.55
C VAL A 161 -8.60 -18.06 18.46
N HIS A 162 -9.79 -18.49 18.84
CA HIS A 162 -10.84 -18.93 17.93
C HIS A 162 -11.94 -17.88 17.78
N VAL A 163 -12.21 -17.13 18.84
CA VAL A 163 -13.22 -16.07 18.90
C VAL A 163 -12.66 -14.82 19.59
N PRO A 164 -13.27 -13.64 19.45
CA PRO A 164 -12.78 -12.40 20.06
C PRO A 164 -12.54 -12.52 21.58
N ASP A 165 -13.38 -13.28 22.30
CA ASP A 165 -13.23 -13.47 23.74
C ASP A 165 -11.89 -14.09 24.14
N ASP A 166 -11.27 -14.88 23.27
CA ASP A 166 -9.95 -15.46 23.52
C ASP A 166 -8.83 -14.43 23.48
N MET A 167 -9.07 -13.25 22.88
CA MET A 167 -8.12 -12.15 22.83
C MET A 167 -8.05 -11.33 24.10
N LYS A 168 -9.00 -11.49 25.04
CA LYS A 168 -9.09 -10.66 26.24
C LYS A 168 -7.77 -10.59 27.00
N GLY A 169 -7.29 -9.36 27.19
CA GLY A 169 -6.08 -9.05 27.93
C GLY A 169 -4.76 -9.34 27.24
N LEU A 170 -4.74 -9.97 26.05
CA LEU A 170 -3.53 -10.16 25.27
C LEU A 170 -3.00 -8.81 24.74
N LYS A 171 -1.72 -8.59 24.85
CA LYS A 171 -1.05 -7.44 24.24
C LYS A 171 -0.93 -7.68 22.75
N TRP A 172 -1.75 -6.99 21.98
CA TRP A 172 -1.83 -7.21 20.54
C TRP A 172 -1.19 -6.08 19.77
N ARG A 173 -0.17 -6.41 18.97
CA ARG A 173 0.47 -5.42 18.11
C ARG A 173 -0.51 -4.88 17.09
N THR A 174 -0.52 -3.57 16.95
CA THR A 174 -1.19 -2.89 15.84
C THR A 174 -0.17 -2.09 15.02
N THR A 175 -0.55 -1.77 13.79
CA THR A 175 0.08 -0.68 13.03
C THR A 175 -0.23 0.66 13.72
N LYS A 176 0.00 1.78 13.05
CA LYS A 176 -0.47 3.09 13.52
C LYS A 176 -1.86 3.47 12.99
N SER A 177 -2.55 2.54 12.32
CA SER A 177 -3.93 2.73 11.92
C SER A 177 -4.82 2.90 13.14
N PRO A 178 -5.53 4.03 13.28
CA PRO A 178 -6.54 4.20 14.33
C PRO A 178 -7.62 3.11 14.24
N ILE A 179 -7.98 2.69 13.03
CA ILE A 179 -9.01 1.66 12.80
C ILE A 179 -8.54 0.30 13.32
N GLU A 180 -7.31 -0.12 13.03
CA GLU A 180 -6.78 -1.37 13.56
C GLU A 180 -6.66 -1.32 15.09
N PHE A 181 -6.30 -0.18 15.65
CA PHE A 181 -6.27 0.03 17.10
C PHE A 181 -7.66 -0.16 17.71
N MET A 182 -8.68 0.48 17.15
CA MET A 182 -10.06 0.37 17.60
C MET A 182 -10.59 -1.06 17.46
N LEU A 183 -10.28 -1.72 16.33
CA LEU A 183 -10.69 -3.10 16.07
C LEU A 183 -10.13 -4.07 17.13
N VAL A 184 -8.83 -4.02 17.37
CA VAL A 184 -8.17 -4.87 18.38
C VAL A 184 -8.73 -4.61 19.79
N LYS A 185 -9.00 -3.35 20.13
CA LYS A 185 -9.64 -2.97 21.39
C LYS A 185 -11.06 -3.54 21.51
N ASN A 186 -11.85 -3.45 20.46
CA ASN A 186 -13.23 -3.96 20.45
C ASN A 186 -13.28 -5.50 20.50
N TRP A 187 -12.24 -6.19 20.04
CA TRP A 187 -12.08 -7.64 20.25
C TRP A 187 -11.57 -8.01 21.65
N GLY A 188 -11.34 -7.01 22.52
CA GLY A 188 -10.98 -7.21 23.94
C GLY A 188 -9.48 -7.33 24.22
N ALA A 189 -8.62 -7.26 23.23
CA ALA A 189 -7.18 -7.24 23.43
C ALA A 189 -6.69 -5.85 23.85
N VAL A 190 -5.44 -5.76 24.28
CA VAL A 190 -4.74 -4.51 24.58
C VAL A 190 -3.95 -4.07 23.33
N PRO A 191 -4.46 -3.12 22.53
CA PRO A 191 -3.79 -2.69 21.33
C PRO A 191 -2.48 -1.98 21.67
N THR A 192 -1.40 -2.41 21.05
CA THR A 192 -0.06 -1.90 21.28
C THR A 192 0.55 -1.48 19.94
N PRO A 193 0.48 -0.19 19.56
CA PRO A 193 1.15 0.31 18.35
C PRO A 193 2.65 0.04 18.42
N TYR A 194 3.16 -0.74 17.44
CA TYR A 194 4.53 -1.19 17.46
C TYR A 194 5.13 -1.22 16.05
N ASP A 195 6.36 -0.72 15.91
CA ASP A 195 7.02 -0.62 14.61
C ASP A 195 7.21 -2.00 13.96
N TRP A 196 6.97 -2.08 12.66
CA TRP A 196 7.15 -3.30 11.88
C TRP A 196 8.56 -3.89 11.99
N SER A 197 9.58 -3.03 11.99
CA SER A 197 10.97 -3.46 12.05
C SER A 197 11.36 -4.16 13.34
N GLN A 198 10.58 -3.95 14.41
CA GLN A 198 10.83 -4.49 15.75
C GLN A 198 9.88 -5.63 16.11
N LEU A 199 8.90 -5.94 15.25
CA LEU A 199 7.80 -6.87 15.59
C LEU A 199 8.28 -8.27 15.95
N TYR A 200 9.26 -8.82 15.22
CA TYR A 200 9.81 -10.14 15.54
C TYR A 200 10.39 -10.17 16.97
N GLN A 201 11.17 -9.16 17.34
CA GLN A 201 11.74 -9.05 18.68
C GLN A 201 10.66 -8.80 19.75
N GLY A 202 9.66 -8.00 19.41
CA GLY A 202 8.50 -7.75 20.29
C GLY A 202 7.73 -9.00 20.63
N LEU A 203 7.45 -9.87 19.65
CA LEU A 203 6.83 -11.17 19.85
C LEU A 203 7.73 -12.14 20.61
N GLN A 204 9.01 -12.19 20.26
CA GLN A 204 9.99 -13.07 20.90
C GLN A 204 10.17 -12.75 22.40
N SER A 205 10.18 -11.47 22.75
CA SER A 205 10.36 -11.01 24.14
C SER A 205 9.06 -10.88 24.94
N GLY A 206 7.89 -11.09 24.32
CA GLY A 206 6.59 -10.95 24.97
C GLY A 206 6.16 -9.49 25.26
N VAL A 207 6.81 -8.50 24.62
CA VAL A 207 6.34 -7.10 24.64
C VAL A 207 4.98 -7.00 23.99
N VAL A 208 4.78 -7.73 22.89
CA VAL A 208 3.50 -8.03 22.27
C VAL A 208 3.32 -9.55 22.15
N GLU A 209 2.09 -10.03 22.27
CA GLU A 209 1.79 -11.46 22.29
C GLU A 209 1.14 -11.94 20.99
N GLY A 210 0.59 -11.01 20.21
CA GLY A 210 -0.02 -11.30 18.92
C GLY A 210 0.06 -10.14 17.94
N GLN A 211 -0.36 -10.41 16.71
CA GLN A 211 -0.36 -9.45 15.61
C GLN A 211 -1.43 -9.80 14.57
N TYR A 212 -1.82 -8.82 13.76
CA TYR A 212 -2.80 -8.94 12.70
C TYR A 212 -2.18 -8.50 11.37
N VAL A 213 -1.64 -9.45 10.62
CA VAL A 213 -0.82 -9.19 9.44
C VAL A 213 -1.14 -10.23 8.35
N ALA A 214 -1.02 -9.86 7.08
CA ALA A 214 -1.18 -10.80 5.97
C ALA A 214 -0.12 -11.91 6.01
N THR A 215 -0.51 -13.14 5.70
CA THR A 215 0.33 -14.34 5.86
C THR A 215 1.69 -14.27 5.16
N PRO A 216 1.83 -13.75 3.91
CA PRO A 216 3.15 -13.70 3.29
C PRO A 216 4.09 -12.71 3.98
N TRP A 217 3.57 -11.62 4.57
CA TRP A 217 4.37 -10.73 5.40
C TRP A 217 4.81 -11.38 6.70
N GLN A 218 3.93 -12.18 7.33
CA GLN A 218 4.29 -12.98 8.52
C GLN A 218 5.42 -13.96 8.18
N HIS A 219 5.36 -14.59 7.00
CA HIS A 219 6.38 -15.53 6.54
C HIS A 219 7.73 -14.83 6.29
N VAL A 220 7.77 -13.77 5.48
CA VAL A 220 9.04 -13.11 5.13
C VAL A 220 9.72 -12.41 6.32
N ALA A 221 8.93 -11.96 7.30
CA ALA A 221 9.44 -11.43 8.57
C ALA A 221 9.72 -12.51 9.61
N LYS A 222 9.54 -13.79 9.26
CA LYS A 222 9.77 -14.97 10.12
C LYS A 222 8.93 -14.96 11.41
N LEU A 223 7.79 -14.25 11.42
CA LEU A 223 6.95 -14.17 12.62
C LEU A 223 6.42 -15.54 13.04
N HIS A 224 6.29 -16.48 12.11
CA HIS A 224 5.90 -17.87 12.35
C HIS A 224 6.94 -18.68 13.18
N GLU A 225 8.15 -18.17 13.33
CA GLU A 225 9.13 -18.79 14.24
C GLU A 225 8.80 -18.51 15.71
N VAL A 226 8.18 -17.37 16.01
CA VAL A 226 7.86 -16.88 17.35
C VAL A 226 6.35 -16.91 17.66
N ALA A 227 5.48 -16.76 16.65
CA ALA A 227 4.03 -16.97 16.75
C ALA A 227 3.68 -18.36 16.22
N LYS A 228 2.88 -19.12 16.95
CA LYS A 228 2.57 -20.53 16.64
C LYS A 228 1.09 -20.84 16.46
N TYR A 229 0.21 -19.92 16.82
CA TYR A 229 -1.23 -20.06 16.73
C TYR A 229 -1.77 -19.04 15.75
N PHE A 230 -2.47 -19.49 14.73
CA PHE A 230 -2.97 -18.63 13.65
C PHE A 230 -4.47 -18.84 13.48
N THR A 231 -5.19 -17.75 13.19
CA THR A 231 -6.63 -17.80 12.93
C THR A 231 -6.95 -17.02 11.66
N GLU A 232 -7.62 -17.72 10.73
CA GLU A 232 -7.97 -17.21 9.41
C GLU A 232 -9.29 -16.44 9.47
N ILE A 233 -9.23 -15.13 9.79
CA ILE A 233 -10.43 -14.29 9.86
C ILE A 233 -10.62 -13.35 8.68
N GLY A 234 -9.56 -13.01 7.95
CA GLY A 234 -9.66 -12.21 6.73
C GLY A 234 -10.35 -10.85 6.84
N GLY A 235 -10.39 -10.27 8.03
CA GLY A 235 -11.24 -9.11 8.31
C GLY A 235 -10.72 -7.77 7.86
N MET A 236 -9.43 -7.63 7.48
CA MET A 236 -8.87 -6.39 6.95
C MET A 236 -8.04 -6.67 5.70
N TRP A 237 -8.26 -5.87 4.67
CA TRP A 237 -7.42 -5.93 3.47
C TRP A 237 -6.05 -5.33 3.76
N SER A 238 -5.01 -5.90 3.17
CA SER A 238 -3.64 -5.38 3.22
C SER A 238 -3.37 -4.54 1.98
N GLY A 239 -3.96 -3.36 1.91
CA GLY A 239 -3.72 -2.39 0.85
C GLY A 239 -2.38 -1.69 1.01
N ASN A 240 -1.76 -1.33 -0.11
CA ASN A 240 -0.54 -0.54 -0.17
C ASN A 240 -0.65 0.53 -1.26
N ILE A 241 0.16 1.57 -1.14
CA ILE A 241 0.27 2.66 -2.10
C ILE A 241 1.70 2.83 -2.59
N LEU A 242 1.82 3.33 -3.82
CA LEU A 242 2.99 4.07 -4.30
C LEU A 242 2.60 5.55 -4.32
N ALA A 243 3.37 6.40 -3.65
CA ALA A 243 3.01 7.81 -3.48
C ALA A 243 4.19 8.76 -3.70
N MET A 244 3.86 10.04 -3.90
CA MET A 244 4.79 11.14 -4.06
C MET A 244 4.26 12.40 -3.34
N ASP A 245 5.14 13.25 -2.83
CA ASP A 245 4.75 14.57 -2.30
C ASP A 245 4.26 15.49 -3.43
N ALA A 246 3.18 16.23 -3.17
CA ALA A 246 2.52 17.05 -4.19
C ALA A 246 3.40 18.21 -4.70
N LYS A 247 4.29 18.77 -3.87
CA LYS A 247 5.19 19.86 -4.32
C LYS A 247 6.19 19.34 -5.32
N GLN A 248 6.77 18.15 -5.06
CA GLN A 248 7.70 17.50 -5.99
C GLN A 248 6.98 17.09 -7.29
N TYR A 249 5.78 16.52 -7.18
CA TYR A 249 4.96 16.18 -8.34
C TYR A 249 4.62 17.42 -9.20
N ASN A 250 4.23 18.52 -8.57
CA ASN A 250 3.89 19.76 -9.27
C ASN A 250 5.09 20.45 -9.93
N ALA A 251 6.31 20.13 -9.48
CA ALA A 251 7.53 20.59 -10.13
C ALA A 251 7.85 19.84 -11.44
N LEU A 252 7.21 18.68 -11.67
CA LEU A 252 7.31 17.94 -12.93
C LEU A 252 6.48 18.62 -14.02
N SER A 253 6.97 18.58 -15.28
CA SER A 253 6.16 18.97 -16.44
C SER A 253 5.00 17.98 -16.66
N ASP A 254 3.99 18.39 -17.43
CA ASP A 254 2.84 17.52 -17.76
C ASP A 254 3.29 16.23 -18.43
N GLN A 255 4.29 16.31 -19.30
CA GLN A 255 4.84 15.11 -19.95
C GLN A 255 5.54 14.18 -18.96
N GLN A 256 6.27 14.72 -17.99
CA GLN A 256 6.93 13.92 -16.95
C GLN A 256 5.92 13.28 -16.01
N ARG A 257 4.86 14.00 -15.64
CA ARG A 257 3.73 13.44 -14.89
C ARG A 257 3.07 12.27 -15.61
N LYS A 258 2.85 12.43 -16.92
CA LYS A 258 2.30 11.35 -17.76
C LYS A 258 3.19 10.10 -17.73
N TRP A 259 4.50 10.24 -17.93
CA TRP A 259 5.44 9.11 -17.83
C TRP A 259 5.41 8.44 -16.46
N LEU A 260 5.31 9.25 -15.40
CA LEU A 260 5.23 8.74 -14.03
C LEU A 260 3.97 7.91 -13.79
N HIS A 261 2.81 8.37 -14.28
CA HIS A 261 1.56 7.61 -14.18
C HIS A 261 1.61 6.32 -15.00
N GLU A 262 2.08 6.36 -16.24
CA GLU A 262 2.23 5.15 -17.07
C GLU A 262 3.12 4.09 -16.38
N ALA A 263 4.20 4.53 -15.73
CA ALA A 263 5.07 3.62 -14.97
C ALA A 263 4.42 3.09 -13.69
N ALA A 264 3.68 3.94 -12.97
CA ALA A 264 2.98 3.57 -11.74
C ALA A 264 1.81 2.60 -12.00
N ASP A 265 1.09 2.75 -13.11
CA ASP A 265 0.05 1.82 -13.54
C ASP A 265 0.64 0.43 -13.83
N ALA A 266 1.71 0.38 -14.62
CA ALA A 266 2.41 -0.88 -14.89
C ALA A 266 2.94 -1.56 -13.61
N TYR A 267 3.40 -0.76 -12.65
CA TYR A 267 3.83 -1.24 -11.34
C TYR A 267 2.68 -1.88 -10.55
N GLY A 268 1.57 -1.17 -10.39
CA GLY A 268 0.40 -1.65 -9.65
C GLY A 268 -0.18 -2.93 -10.23
N GLU A 269 -0.32 -2.99 -11.56
CA GLU A 269 -0.73 -4.22 -12.27
C GLU A 269 0.21 -5.38 -12.00
N LYS A 270 1.52 -5.14 -12.06
CA LYS A 270 2.53 -6.19 -11.83
C LYS A 270 2.51 -6.70 -10.40
N VAL A 271 2.38 -5.83 -9.40
CA VAL A 271 2.21 -6.25 -8.01
C VAL A 271 0.99 -7.15 -7.88
N ASN A 272 -0.17 -6.74 -8.40
CA ASN A 272 -1.40 -7.50 -8.32
C ASN A 272 -1.32 -8.87 -9.03
N GLN A 273 -0.54 -8.97 -10.12
CA GLN A 273 -0.29 -10.25 -10.81
C GLN A 273 0.54 -11.22 -9.95
N LEU A 274 1.55 -10.71 -9.24
CA LEU A 274 2.44 -11.52 -8.41
C LEU A 274 1.84 -11.89 -7.06
N ASP A 275 0.86 -11.12 -6.57
CA ASP A 275 0.34 -11.19 -5.21
C ASP A 275 -0.33 -12.54 -4.89
N ASN A 276 -1.12 -13.11 -5.82
CA ASN A 276 -1.84 -14.36 -5.57
C ASN A 276 -0.90 -15.54 -5.25
N ALA A 277 0.17 -15.68 -6.02
CA ALA A 277 1.18 -16.71 -5.77
C ALA A 277 1.92 -16.48 -4.46
N TRP A 278 2.18 -15.22 -4.12
CA TRP A 278 2.84 -14.82 -2.89
C TRP A 278 1.97 -15.10 -1.66
N ILE A 279 0.66 -14.81 -1.73
CA ILE A 279 -0.33 -15.15 -0.70
C ILE A 279 -0.31 -16.65 -0.43
N LYS A 280 -0.46 -17.46 -1.50
CA LYS A 280 -0.46 -18.90 -1.38
C LYS A 280 0.82 -19.44 -0.75
N ASN A 281 1.98 -18.99 -1.20
CA ASN A 281 3.27 -19.43 -0.69
C ASN A 281 3.45 -19.06 0.80
N GLY A 282 3.02 -17.86 1.19
CA GLY A 282 3.05 -17.42 2.59
C GLY A 282 2.13 -18.24 3.47
N GLU A 283 0.93 -18.52 3.03
CA GLU A 283 -0.05 -19.35 3.74
C GLU A 283 0.45 -20.78 3.92
N ASP A 284 0.92 -21.43 2.85
CA ASP A 284 1.48 -22.78 2.89
C ASP A 284 2.67 -22.86 3.90
N ALA A 285 3.54 -21.87 3.90
CA ALA A 285 4.68 -21.83 4.81
C ALA A 285 4.26 -21.65 6.28
N ILE A 286 3.27 -20.79 6.55
CA ILE A 286 2.74 -20.61 7.90
C ILE A 286 2.05 -21.90 8.38
N LYS A 287 1.19 -22.50 7.57
CA LYS A 287 0.50 -23.76 7.88
C LYS A 287 1.47 -24.89 8.21
N ALA A 288 2.57 -24.99 7.47
CA ALA A 288 3.60 -26.01 7.70
C ALA A 288 4.36 -25.86 9.03
N SER A 289 4.40 -24.64 9.62
CA SER A 289 5.17 -24.33 10.83
C SER A 289 4.32 -24.05 12.06
N ALA A 290 3.01 -23.86 11.88
CA ALA A 290 2.07 -23.57 12.94
C ALA A 290 1.89 -24.77 13.88
N LYS A 291 1.67 -24.51 15.16
CA LYS A 291 1.07 -25.50 16.06
C LYS A 291 -0.41 -25.66 15.80
N GLU A 292 -1.05 -24.57 15.40
CA GLU A 292 -2.45 -24.53 15.00
C GLU A 292 -2.67 -23.48 13.93
N TRP A 293 -3.36 -23.90 12.87
CA TRP A 293 -4.00 -23.03 11.90
C TRP A 293 -5.50 -23.26 11.99
N TYR A 294 -6.21 -22.29 12.51
CA TYR A 294 -7.64 -22.37 12.77
C TYR A 294 -8.44 -21.59 11.74
N VAL A 295 -9.45 -22.23 11.16
CA VAL A 295 -10.44 -21.62 10.28
C VAL A 295 -11.76 -21.54 11.04
N PRO A 296 -12.22 -20.35 11.42
CA PRO A 296 -13.46 -20.21 12.15
C PRO A 296 -14.68 -20.69 11.37
N SER A 297 -15.62 -21.33 12.07
CA SER A 297 -16.95 -21.60 11.53
C SER A 297 -17.71 -20.30 11.26
N GLU A 298 -18.78 -20.35 10.46
CA GLU A 298 -19.59 -19.16 10.16
C GLU A 298 -20.19 -18.52 11.43
N ALA A 299 -20.56 -19.34 12.42
CA ALA A 299 -21.04 -18.85 13.72
C ALA A 299 -19.95 -18.10 14.49
N GLU A 300 -18.70 -18.52 14.40
CA GLU A 300 -17.57 -17.84 15.03
C GLU A 300 -17.17 -16.59 14.21
N MET A 301 -17.20 -16.65 12.90
CA MET A 301 -17.01 -15.48 12.02
C MET A 301 -18.05 -14.40 12.29
N SER A 302 -19.30 -14.77 12.63
CA SER A 302 -20.30 -13.79 13.07
C SER A 302 -19.85 -13.01 14.29
N LYS A 303 -19.23 -13.69 15.29
CA LYS A 303 -18.71 -13.01 16.49
C LYS A 303 -17.56 -12.05 16.15
N TRP A 304 -16.69 -12.41 15.19
CA TRP A 304 -15.63 -11.52 14.71
C TRP A 304 -16.21 -10.26 14.04
N ARG A 305 -17.26 -10.42 13.21
CA ARG A 305 -17.95 -9.29 12.56
C ARG A 305 -18.71 -8.43 13.58
N GLU A 306 -19.42 -9.03 14.52
CA GLU A 306 -20.11 -8.32 15.61
C GLU A 306 -19.15 -7.48 16.44
N GLY A 307 -18.00 -8.06 16.85
CA GLY A 307 -16.93 -7.33 17.54
C GLY A 307 -16.32 -6.19 16.71
N ALA A 308 -16.39 -6.28 15.38
CA ALA A 308 -15.90 -5.23 14.51
C ALA A 308 -16.84 -4.02 14.38
N ILE A 309 -18.14 -4.17 14.65
CA ILE A 309 -19.12 -3.06 14.58
C ILE A 309 -18.70 -1.91 15.51
N GLY A 310 -18.17 -2.20 16.69
CA GLY A 310 -17.63 -1.19 17.58
C GLY A 310 -16.49 -0.38 16.96
N ALA A 311 -15.63 -1.02 16.17
CA ALA A 311 -14.56 -0.31 15.46
C ALA A 311 -15.10 0.62 14.36
N TRP A 312 -16.18 0.24 13.67
CA TRP A 312 -16.86 1.11 12.70
C TRP A 312 -17.44 2.35 13.39
N LEU A 313 -18.08 2.16 14.56
CA LEU A 313 -18.61 3.27 15.38
C LEU A 313 -17.49 4.22 15.84
N ASP A 314 -16.42 3.66 16.38
CA ASP A 314 -15.26 4.43 16.86
C ASP A 314 -14.54 5.16 15.71
N ALA A 315 -14.60 4.63 14.48
CA ALA A 315 -14.00 5.21 13.29
C ALA A 315 -14.85 6.30 12.63
N LYS A 316 -16.04 6.60 13.12
CA LYS A 316 -16.91 7.66 12.53
C LYS A 316 -16.16 8.99 12.44
N GLY A 317 -16.32 9.65 11.29
CA GLY A 317 -15.60 10.87 10.97
C GLY A 317 -14.23 10.67 10.28
N THR A 318 -13.72 9.42 10.21
CA THR A 318 -12.51 9.10 9.44
C THR A 318 -12.82 8.54 8.05
N PHE A 319 -14.07 8.27 7.74
CA PHE A 319 -14.57 7.81 6.44
C PHE A 319 -15.93 8.42 6.15
N GLU A 320 -16.35 8.40 4.89
CA GLU A 320 -17.69 8.83 4.48
C GLU A 320 -18.65 7.64 4.51
N PRO A 321 -19.72 7.66 5.33
CA PRO A 321 -20.66 6.54 5.48
C PRO A 321 -21.26 6.09 4.14
N GLU A 322 -21.69 7.02 3.28
CA GLU A 322 -22.28 6.70 1.97
C GLU A 322 -21.30 6.01 1.03
N VAL A 323 -20.00 6.36 1.10
CA VAL A 323 -18.94 5.70 0.31
C VAL A 323 -18.72 4.29 0.81
N ALA A 324 -18.61 4.10 2.12
CA ALA A 324 -18.45 2.78 2.73
C ALA A 324 -19.67 1.88 2.45
N LYS A 325 -20.89 2.44 2.57
CA LYS A 325 -22.13 1.76 2.20
C LYS A 325 -22.14 1.31 0.73
N ARG A 326 -21.73 2.18 -0.18
CA ARG A 326 -21.61 1.85 -1.60
C ARG A 326 -20.63 0.68 -1.81
N VAL A 327 -19.45 0.72 -1.18
CA VAL A 327 -18.46 -0.38 -1.26
C VAL A 327 -19.07 -1.70 -0.82
N LEU A 328 -19.81 -1.73 0.28
CA LEU A 328 -20.46 -2.94 0.80
C LEU A 328 -21.57 -3.46 -0.12
N LEU A 329 -22.44 -2.57 -0.62
CA LEU A 329 -23.57 -2.93 -1.49
C LEU A 329 -23.09 -3.47 -2.85
N GLU A 330 -22.04 -2.91 -3.44
CA GLU A 330 -21.44 -3.41 -4.70
C GLU A 330 -20.91 -4.85 -4.62
N GLN A 331 -20.80 -5.38 -3.39
CA GLN A 331 -20.36 -6.76 -3.08
C GLN A 331 -21.52 -7.67 -2.60
N GLY A 332 -22.75 -7.15 -2.59
CA GLY A 332 -23.92 -7.87 -2.07
C GLY A 332 -23.88 -8.12 -0.57
N MET A 333 -23.29 -7.19 0.20
CA MET A 333 -23.18 -7.29 1.66
C MET A 333 -24.32 -6.58 2.40
N ASP A 334 -25.55 -6.62 1.85
CA ASP A 334 -26.74 -5.94 2.37
C ASP A 334 -27.00 -6.27 3.84
N GLY A 335 -26.81 -7.51 4.25
CA GLY A 335 -26.98 -7.94 5.63
C GLY A 335 -26.01 -7.25 6.60
N PHE A 336 -24.76 -7.03 6.19
CA PHE A 336 -23.78 -6.31 7.00
C PHE A 336 -24.06 -4.81 7.02
N VAL A 337 -24.51 -4.23 5.90
CA VAL A 337 -24.99 -2.85 5.84
C VAL A 337 -26.11 -2.63 6.85
N ALA A 338 -27.14 -3.51 6.87
CA ALA A 338 -28.25 -3.40 7.81
C ALA A 338 -27.79 -3.47 9.28
N GLN A 339 -26.79 -4.31 9.60
CA GLN A 339 -26.21 -4.38 10.96
C GLN A 339 -25.49 -3.08 11.33
N LEU A 340 -24.69 -2.51 10.43
CA LEU A 340 -23.98 -1.26 10.65
C LEU A 340 -24.93 -0.06 10.79
N GLU A 341 -25.99 0.01 9.99
CA GLU A 341 -27.04 1.03 10.09
C GLU A 341 -27.80 0.92 11.41
N ALA A 342 -28.23 -0.29 11.79
CA ALA A 342 -28.91 -0.53 13.07
C ALA A 342 -28.05 -0.15 14.28
N ALA A 343 -26.74 -0.30 14.18
CA ALA A 343 -25.78 0.15 15.18
C ALA A 343 -25.48 1.66 15.10
N GLY A 344 -25.90 2.35 14.06
CA GLY A 344 -25.59 3.76 13.81
C GLY A 344 -24.16 4.01 13.35
N ALA A 345 -23.51 3.02 12.74
CA ALA A 345 -22.13 3.11 12.22
C ALA A 345 -22.08 3.66 10.78
N LEU A 346 -23.17 3.49 10.03
CA LEU A 346 -23.44 4.08 8.71
C LEU A 346 -24.57 5.08 8.76
#